data_04144fe7f19700e119e7ccf3dde995e2
#
_entry.id   04144fe7f19700e119e7ccf3dde995e2
#
_cell.length_a   1.000
_cell.length_b   1.000
_cell.length_c   1.000
_cell.angle_alpha   90.00
_cell.angle_beta   90.00
_cell.angle_gamma   90.00
#
_symmetry.space_group_name_H-M   'P 1'
#
loop_
_entity.id
_entity.type
_entity.pdbx_description
1 polymer ?
#
loop_
_entity_poly.entity_id
_entity_poly.type
_entity_poly.pdbx_seq_one_letter_code
_entity_poly.pdbx_strand_id
1 'polypeptide(L)' 'IQLDFVNDDDYAFIVKNKKFGVYSVRRYEIQLPAIYDWLSWKIEGQILNVRQNGRQYIMDIYGNELK' A
#
# COMPACT_ATOMS: atom_id res chain seq x y z
N ILE A 1 1.14 4.74 14.26
CA ILE A 1 0.98 3.91 13.07
C ILE A 1 -0.13 2.88 13.31
N GLN A 2 -1.03 2.79 12.39
CA GLN A 2 -2.12 1.83 12.45
C GLN A 2 -1.89 0.76 11.38
N LEU A 3 -2.06 -0.51 11.77
CA LEU A 3 -1.93 -1.64 10.84
C LEU A 3 -3.30 -2.21 10.56
N ASP A 4 -3.56 -2.48 9.28
CA ASP A 4 -4.83 -2.99 8.81
C ASP A 4 -4.54 -4.22 7.95
N PHE A 5 -4.71 -5.41 8.55
CA PHE A 5 -4.36 -6.65 7.87
C PHE A 5 -5.39 -6.97 6.80
N VAL A 6 -4.95 -7.04 5.55
CA VAL A 6 -5.80 -7.29 4.41
C VAL A 6 -5.82 -8.77 4.05
N ASN A 7 -4.70 -9.44 4.21
CA ASN A 7 -4.64 -10.89 4.09
C ASN A 7 -3.63 -11.42 5.09
N ASP A 8 -3.66 -12.71 5.30
CA ASP A 8 -2.95 -13.32 6.38
C ASP A 8 -1.47 -13.23 6.31
N ASP A 9 -0.93 -13.11 5.11
CA ASP A 9 0.40 -13.62 4.96
C ASP A 9 1.44 -12.57 4.80
N ASP A 10 1.18 -11.55 3.98
CA ASP A 10 2.30 -10.81 3.47
C ASP A 10 2.28 -9.33 3.79
N TYR A 11 1.13 -8.68 3.69
CA TYR A 11 1.12 -7.22 3.70
C TYR A 11 0.01 -6.66 4.58
N ALA A 12 0.29 -5.52 5.19
CA ALA A 12 -0.70 -4.74 5.92
C ALA A 12 -0.61 -3.30 5.45
N PHE A 13 -1.74 -2.60 5.42
CA PHE A 13 -1.71 -1.17 5.20
C PHE A 13 -1.30 -0.47 6.48
N ILE A 14 -0.50 0.58 6.35
CA ILE A 14 -0.17 1.45 7.47
C ILE A 14 -0.68 2.84 7.16
N VAL A 15 -1.02 3.58 8.22
CA VAL A 15 -1.44 4.97 8.11
C VAL A 15 -0.54 5.79 9.02
N LYS A 16 0.05 6.84 8.47
CA LYS A 16 0.89 7.75 9.22
C LYS A 16 0.67 9.16 8.68
N ASN A 17 0.31 10.10 9.58
CA ASN A 17 0.04 11.49 9.18
C ASN A 17 -0.98 11.57 8.04
N LYS A 18 -2.04 10.77 8.15
CA LYS A 18 -3.14 10.70 7.17
C LYS A 18 -2.71 10.20 5.79
N LYS A 19 -1.55 9.58 5.69
CA LYS A 19 -1.06 8.98 4.46
C LYS A 19 -0.95 7.48 4.63
N PHE A 20 -1.18 6.76 3.54
CA PHE A 20 -1.19 5.30 3.52
C PHE A 20 0.11 4.77 2.95
N GLY A 21 0.54 3.65 3.49
CA GLY A 21 1.66 2.89 2.98
C GLY A 21 1.40 1.41 3.17
N VAL A 22 2.40 0.59 2.88
CA VAL A 22 2.30 -0.86 3.00
C VAL A 22 3.47 -1.38 3.81
N TYR A 23 3.17 -2.24 4.77
CA TYR A 23 4.16 -2.91 5.60
C TYR A 23 4.23 -4.38 5.19
N SER A 24 5.46 -4.91 5.06
CA SER A 24 5.64 -6.33 4.81
C SER A 24 5.69 -7.06 6.15
N VAL A 25 4.65 -7.82 6.44
CA VAL A 25 4.57 -8.59 7.68
C VAL A 25 5.62 -9.69 7.68
N ARG A 26 5.84 -10.30 6.52
CA ARG A 26 6.80 -11.40 6.40
C ARG A 26 8.23 -10.94 6.61
N ARG A 27 8.59 -9.76 6.08
CA ARG A 27 9.96 -9.27 6.12
C ARG A 27 10.20 -8.28 7.24
N TYR A 28 9.15 -7.93 7.99
CA TYR A 28 9.22 -6.97 9.10
C TYR A 28 9.81 -5.63 8.69
N GLU A 29 9.39 -5.14 7.52
CA GLU A 29 9.88 -3.85 7.04
C GLU A 29 8.83 -3.14 6.22
N ILE A 30 9.02 -1.84 6.03
CA ILE A 30 8.14 -1.04 5.19
C ILE A 30 8.34 -1.46 3.75
N GLN A 31 7.27 -1.90 3.09
CA GLN A 31 7.29 -2.24 1.67
C GLN A 31 7.10 -1.00 0.81
N LEU A 32 6.14 -0.15 1.17
CA LEU A 32 5.88 1.12 0.49
C LEU A 32 5.72 2.20 1.56
N PRO A 33 6.37 3.35 1.42
CA PRO A 33 6.29 4.39 2.44
C PRO A 33 4.88 4.98 2.52
N ALA A 34 4.55 5.58 3.65
CA ALA A 34 3.25 6.19 3.90
C ALA A 34 3.19 7.58 3.28
N ILE A 35 3.06 7.63 1.96
CA ILE A 35 3.03 8.87 1.19
C ILE A 35 1.81 8.99 0.29
N TYR A 36 0.93 8.00 0.31
CA TYR A 36 -0.22 7.93 -0.60
C TYR A 36 -1.48 8.40 0.12
N ASP A 37 -2.33 9.14 -0.59
CA ASP A 37 -3.58 9.62 0.00
C ASP A 37 -4.58 8.49 0.20
N TRP A 38 -4.51 7.46 -0.64
CA TRP A 38 -5.38 6.30 -0.53
C TRP A 38 -4.74 5.10 -1.21
N LEU A 39 -4.90 3.93 -0.58
CA LEU A 39 -4.48 2.66 -1.16
C LEU A 39 -5.57 1.62 -0.94
N SER A 40 -5.79 0.79 -1.94
CA SER A 40 -6.64 -0.39 -1.79
C SER A 40 -6.11 -1.47 -2.71
N TRP A 41 -6.49 -2.72 -2.43
CA TRP A 41 -6.05 -3.83 -3.26
C TRP A 41 -6.92 -3.92 -4.51
N LYS A 42 -6.30 -3.93 -5.67
CA LYS A 42 -6.95 -4.31 -6.92
C LYS A 42 -6.80 -5.81 -7.14
N ILE A 43 -5.59 -6.33 -6.94
CA ILE A 43 -5.32 -7.75 -6.85
C ILE A 43 -4.56 -7.94 -5.54
N GLU A 44 -5.16 -8.65 -4.61
CA GLU A 44 -4.65 -8.77 -3.26
C GLU A 44 -3.20 -9.25 -3.24
N GLY A 45 -2.35 -8.51 -2.56
CA GLY A 45 -0.94 -8.83 -2.45
C GLY A 45 -0.10 -8.53 -3.68
N GLN A 46 -0.69 -8.02 -4.75
CA GLN A 46 0.03 -7.85 -6.01
C GLN A 46 -0.12 -6.44 -6.61
N ILE A 47 -1.36 -5.96 -6.75
CA ILE A 47 -1.65 -4.73 -7.47
C ILE A 47 -2.51 -3.83 -6.59
N LEU A 48 -2.16 -2.57 -6.54
CA LEU A 48 -2.83 -1.57 -5.72
C LEU A 48 -3.52 -0.53 -6.56
N ASN A 49 -4.70 -0.11 -6.10
CA ASN A 49 -5.30 1.15 -6.57
C ASN A 49 -4.72 2.26 -5.72
N VAL A 50 -4.31 3.34 -6.34
CA VAL A 50 -3.60 4.43 -5.67
C VAL A 50 -4.25 5.76 -5.97
N ARG A 51 -4.31 6.61 -4.95
CA ARG A 51 -4.60 8.02 -5.14
C ARG A 51 -3.50 8.82 -4.45
N GLN A 52 -2.89 9.72 -5.20
CA GLN A 52 -1.81 10.54 -4.67
C GLN A 52 -1.82 11.89 -5.38
N ASN A 53 -1.88 12.96 -4.60
CA ASN A 53 -1.86 14.33 -5.12
C ASN A 53 -2.89 14.58 -6.22
N GLY A 54 -4.10 14.05 -6.02
CA GLY A 54 -5.19 14.23 -6.96
C GLY A 54 -5.16 13.30 -8.17
N ARG A 55 -4.13 12.48 -8.33
CA ARG A 55 -4.05 11.48 -9.38
C ARG A 55 -4.56 10.14 -8.88
N GLN A 56 -5.23 9.41 -9.78
CA GLN A 56 -5.61 8.02 -9.53
C GLN A 56 -4.92 7.14 -10.55
N TYR A 57 -4.30 6.07 -10.07
CA TYR A 57 -3.58 5.14 -10.93
C TYR A 57 -3.46 3.79 -10.23
N ILE A 58 -2.89 2.82 -10.92
CA ILE A 58 -2.59 1.52 -10.31
C ILE A 58 -1.08 1.33 -10.29
N MET A 59 -0.63 0.57 -9.29
CA MET A 59 0.80 0.24 -9.19
C MET A 59 0.95 -1.16 -8.65
N ASP A 60 2.13 -1.75 -8.87
CA ASP A 60 2.45 -3.04 -8.28
C ASP A 60 2.91 -2.85 -6.83
N ILE A 61 3.16 -3.98 -6.16
CA ILE A 61 3.56 -3.97 -4.75
C ILE A 61 4.96 -3.39 -4.55
N TYR A 62 5.70 -3.19 -5.62
CA TYR A 62 7.03 -2.59 -5.56
C TYR A 62 7.00 -1.08 -5.82
N GLY A 63 5.81 -0.53 -6.06
CA GLY A 63 5.66 0.90 -6.26
C GLY A 63 5.79 1.35 -7.72
N ASN A 64 5.81 0.43 -8.67
CA ASN A 64 5.91 0.76 -10.08
C ASN A 64 4.52 1.04 -10.63
N GLU A 65 4.31 2.23 -11.19
CA GLU A 65 3.04 2.58 -11.80
C GLU A 65 2.79 1.71 -13.02
N LEU A 66 1.57 1.17 -13.11
CA LEU A 66 1.15 0.32 -14.21
C LEU A 66 0.25 1.10 -15.15
N LYS A 67 0.30 0.77 -16.44
CA LYS A 67 -0.52 1.44 -17.44
C LYS A 67 -1.62 0.53 -17.93
#